data_4d0e20d179e9bedf30eff63f7397ac4d
#
_entry.id   4d0e20d179e9bedf30eff63f7397ac4d
#
_cell.length_a   1.000
_cell.length_b   1.000
_cell.length_c   1.000
_cell.angle_alpha   90.00
_cell.angle_beta   90.00
_cell.angle_gamma   90.00
#
_symmetry.space_group_name_H-M   'P 1'
#
loop_
_entity.id
_entity.type
_entity.pdbx_description
1 polymer ?
#
loop_
_entity_poly.entity_id
_entity_poly.type
_entity_poly.pdbx_seq_one_letter_code
_entity_poly.pdbx_strand_id
1 'polypeptide(L)'
;LVPKLKFMTNEINFSLDEIRRLVKSNPKLLLYSLDENLREKIVFFFILQLHMQPEEVRRILLAYPQIMDYNLENHMKPIAEYFMTELKFSAAEVGSITLKFPRLFSYSLFKIKHVIGFLRYELELDPRQAKRVVFQAPQVLGLGESSLKEKLRFLRSRLDLTVEELGLVLSKMPTLVCLGIETSLAPKLVYLKESLLLEQPLNDQLLKDIILKQPSLLGYSLNGRIIPRMQQLIEARISPSKITVGISLPEARFQQWLSSSQSKRMMQAMHAHATPSEVLRRVLNFTDDELDMIDSETTLASWTIS
;
A
#
# COMPACT_ATOMS: atom_id res chain seq x y z
N LEU A 1 22.23 -34.59 -15.26
CA LEU A 1 22.49 -33.19 -14.85
C LEU A 1 22.52 -32.26 -16.07
N VAL A 2 23.30 -32.58 -17.12
CA VAL A 2 23.46 -31.72 -18.31
C VAL A 2 22.12 -31.32 -18.96
N PRO A 3 21.15 -32.24 -19.20
CA PRO A 3 19.85 -31.84 -19.76
C PRO A 3 19.10 -30.83 -18.90
N LYS A 4 19.15 -30.93 -17.54
CA LYS A 4 18.51 -30.00 -16.64
C LYS A 4 19.16 -28.61 -16.72
N LEU A 5 20.48 -28.54 -16.78
CA LEU A 5 21.17 -27.25 -16.93
C LEU A 5 20.83 -26.58 -18.26
N LYS A 6 20.81 -27.34 -19.37
CA LYS A 6 20.40 -26.85 -20.68
C LYS A 6 18.94 -26.35 -20.67
N PHE A 7 18.03 -27.06 -20.05
CA PHE A 7 16.65 -26.64 -19.87
C PHE A 7 16.58 -25.29 -19.14
N MET A 8 17.27 -25.16 -18.00
CA MET A 8 17.28 -23.94 -17.19
C MET A 8 17.90 -22.75 -17.94
N THR A 9 19.01 -22.97 -18.67
CA THR A 9 19.68 -21.88 -19.41
C THR A 9 18.95 -21.49 -20.68
N ASN A 10 18.48 -22.44 -21.46
CA ASN A 10 18.01 -22.20 -22.83
C ASN A 10 16.48 -21.92 -22.88
N GLU A 11 15.69 -22.61 -22.03
CA GLU A 11 14.23 -22.47 -22.05
C GLU A 11 13.72 -21.43 -21.04
N ILE A 12 14.41 -21.29 -19.89
CA ILE A 12 13.98 -20.39 -18.81
C ILE A 12 14.89 -19.16 -18.65
N ASN A 13 15.97 -19.10 -19.43
CA ASN A 13 16.95 -18.00 -19.45
C ASN A 13 17.64 -17.73 -18.09
N PHE A 14 17.92 -18.78 -17.31
CA PHE A 14 18.74 -18.64 -16.12
C PHE A 14 20.20 -18.43 -16.46
N SER A 15 20.85 -17.49 -15.81
CA SER A 15 22.32 -17.41 -15.80
C SER A 15 22.93 -18.52 -14.93
N LEU A 16 24.20 -18.85 -15.18
CA LEU A 16 24.91 -19.85 -14.37
C LEU A 16 24.99 -19.47 -12.89
N ASP A 17 25.10 -18.17 -12.58
CA ASP A 17 25.15 -17.69 -11.21
C ASP A 17 23.77 -17.78 -10.52
N GLU A 18 22.69 -17.58 -11.26
CA GLU A 18 21.33 -17.81 -10.76
C GLU A 18 21.07 -19.29 -10.49
N ILE A 19 21.48 -20.17 -11.39
CA ILE A 19 21.40 -21.62 -11.18
C ILE A 19 22.22 -22.02 -9.93
N ARG A 20 23.40 -21.47 -9.77
CA ARG A 20 24.24 -21.72 -8.59
C ARG A 20 23.57 -21.30 -7.29
N ARG A 21 22.93 -20.13 -7.28
CA ARG A 21 22.13 -19.63 -6.12
C ARG A 21 20.91 -20.51 -5.89
N LEU A 22 20.20 -20.89 -6.93
CA LEU A 22 19.02 -21.73 -6.86
C LEU A 22 19.34 -23.09 -6.25
N VAL A 23 20.38 -23.75 -6.75
CA VAL A 23 20.84 -25.07 -6.25
C VAL A 23 21.36 -24.98 -4.79
N LYS A 24 22.06 -23.91 -4.43
CA LYS A 24 22.47 -23.69 -3.03
C LYS A 24 21.26 -23.52 -2.11
N SER A 25 20.21 -22.84 -2.55
CA SER A 25 19.00 -22.59 -1.78
C SER A 25 18.05 -23.81 -1.71
N ASN A 26 18.00 -24.61 -2.76
CA ASN A 26 17.24 -25.87 -2.81
C ASN A 26 18.02 -26.95 -3.59
N PRO A 27 18.93 -27.71 -2.96
CA PRO A 27 19.71 -28.77 -3.60
C PRO A 27 18.86 -29.90 -4.18
N LYS A 28 17.63 -30.10 -3.65
CA LYS A 28 16.67 -31.13 -4.13
C LYS A 28 16.32 -30.96 -5.59
N LEU A 29 16.44 -29.75 -6.15
CA LEU A 29 16.20 -29.48 -7.59
C LEU A 29 17.04 -30.36 -8.51
N LEU A 30 18.24 -30.76 -8.08
CA LEU A 30 19.10 -31.65 -8.85
C LEU A 30 18.58 -33.09 -8.88
N LEU A 31 17.75 -33.48 -7.90
CA LEU A 31 17.19 -34.83 -7.79
C LEU A 31 15.90 -35.01 -8.62
N TYR A 32 15.16 -33.92 -8.88
CA TYR A 32 13.88 -34.01 -9.60
C TYR A 32 14.09 -34.47 -11.05
N SER A 33 13.15 -35.26 -11.58
CA SER A 33 13.08 -35.61 -13.02
C SER A 33 12.93 -34.32 -13.84
N LEU A 34 13.57 -34.25 -15.00
CA LEU A 34 13.40 -33.13 -15.91
C LEU A 34 11.98 -33.07 -16.47
N ASP A 35 11.51 -34.17 -17.04
CA ASP A 35 10.24 -34.20 -17.77
C ASP A 35 9.03 -34.36 -16.84
N GLU A 36 9.09 -35.28 -15.86
CA GLU A 36 7.98 -35.59 -14.96
C GLU A 36 7.81 -34.60 -13.79
N ASN A 37 8.75 -33.66 -13.60
CA ASN A 37 8.68 -32.73 -12.49
C ASN A 37 9.02 -31.29 -12.90
N LEU A 38 10.26 -31.03 -13.35
CA LEU A 38 10.69 -29.66 -13.62
C LEU A 38 9.91 -29.05 -14.80
N ARG A 39 9.84 -29.76 -15.93
CA ARG A 39 9.16 -29.29 -17.14
C ARG A 39 7.65 -29.23 -16.91
N GLU A 40 7.08 -30.21 -16.23
CA GLU A 40 5.66 -30.25 -15.96
C GLU A 40 5.21 -29.06 -15.10
N LYS A 41 5.94 -28.72 -14.03
CA LYS A 41 5.63 -27.56 -13.20
C LYS A 41 5.97 -26.24 -13.90
N ILE A 42 7.14 -26.14 -14.51
CA ILE A 42 7.60 -24.86 -15.07
C ILE A 42 6.87 -24.54 -16.37
N VAL A 43 6.88 -25.48 -17.33
CA VAL A 43 6.30 -25.23 -18.66
C VAL A 43 4.80 -25.44 -18.65
N PHE A 44 4.31 -26.61 -18.25
CA PHE A 44 2.89 -26.92 -18.39
C PHE A 44 2.04 -26.18 -17.36
N PHE A 45 2.44 -26.12 -16.09
CA PHE A 45 1.64 -25.47 -15.07
C PHE A 45 1.83 -23.93 -15.07
N PHE A 46 3.05 -23.42 -14.86
CA PHE A 46 3.23 -21.96 -14.73
C PHE A 46 3.08 -21.24 -16.08
N ILE A 47 3.79 -21.68 -17.13
CA ILE A 47 3.80 -20.95 -18.40
C ILE A 47 2.51 -21.18 -19.19
N LEU A 48 2.11 -22.41 -19.42
CA LEU A 48 0.97 -22.71 -20.29
C LEU A 48 -0.37 -22.59 -19.56
N GLN A 49 -0.53 -23.14 -18.35
CA GLN A 49 -1.80 -23.12 -17.63
C GLN A 49 -2.05 -21.80 -16.91
N LEU A 50 -1.05 -21.20 -16.26
CA LEU A 50 -1.18 -19.92 -15.56
C LEU A 50 -0.77 -18.70 -16.40
N HIS A 51 -0.44 -18.89 -17.69
CA HIS A 51 -0.07 -17.83 -18.64
C HIS A 51 1.08 -16.92 -18.16
N MET A 52 2.04 -17.49 -17.44
CA MET A 52 3.18 -16.74 -16.93
C MET A 52 4.31 -16.66 -17.97
N GLN A 53 5.05 -15.56 -17.97
CA GLN A 53 6.24 -15.44 -18.80
C GLN A 53 7.44 -16.20 -18.17
N PRO A 54 8.38 -16.73 -18.96
CA PRO A 54 9.55 -17.43 -18.42
C PRO A 54 10.33 -16.60 -17.40
N GLU A 55 10.44 -15.28 -17.58
CA GLU A 55 11.09 -14.35 -16.67
C GLU A 55 10.37 -14.25 -15.33
N GLU A 56 9.05 -14.32 -15.32
CA GLU A 56 8.24 -14.31 -14.09
C GLU A 56 8.44 -15.61 -13.30
N VAL A 57 8.46 -16.75 -14.01
CA VAL A 57 8.75 -18.06 -13.40
C VAL A 57 10.17 -18.08 -12.82
N ARG A 58 11.15 -17.54 -13.56
CA ARG A 58 12.52 -17.38 -13.07
C ARG A 58 12.57 -16.56 -11.78
N ARG A 59 11.85 -15.45 -11.71
CA ARG A 59 11.76 -14.60 -10.50
C ARG A 59 11.15 -15.35 -9.32
N ILE A 60 10.09 -16.13 -9.54
CA ILE A 60 9.46 -16.97 -8.51
C ILE A 60 10.48 -17.99 -7.97
N LEU A 61 11.15 -18.71 -8.85
CA LEU A 61 12.09 -19.75 -8.46
C LEU A 61 13.29 -19.19 -7.70
N LEU A 62 13.77 -18.00 -8.06
CA LEU A 62 14.83 -17.32 -7.32
C LEU A 62 14.37 -16.79 -5.95
N ALA A 63 13.12 -16.35 -5.85
CA ALA A 63 12.56 -15.82 -4.60
C ALA A 63 12.12 -16.94 -3.63
N TYR A 64 11.61 -18.04 -4.16
CA TYR A 64 11.09 -19.17 -3.38
C TYR A 64 11.29 -20.51 -4.09
N PRO A 65 12.54 -21.03 -4.13
CA PRO A 65 12.84 -22.28 -4.83
C PRO A 65 12.09 -23.50 -4.30
N GLN A 66 11.67 -23.47 -3.03
CA GLN A 66 10.90 -24.55 -2.39
C GLN A 66 9.50 -24.75 -3.01
N ILE A 67 9.06 -23.86 -3.89
CA ILE A 67 7.81 -24.03 -4.64
C ILE A 67 7.85 -25.30 -5.47
N MET A 68 9.03 -25.73 -5.90
CA MET A 68 9.23 -26.97 -6.67
C MET A 68 9.08 -28.24 -5.84
N ASP A 69 9.09 -28.15 -4.51
CA ASP A 69 8.97 -29.30 -3.61
C ASP A 69 7.51 -29.77 -3.46
N TYR A 70 6.53 -28.91 -3.78
CA TYR A 70 5.10 -29.23 -3.64
C TYR A 70 4.63 -30.15 -4.79
N ASN A 71 3.72 -31.05 -4.46
CA ASN A 71 3.10 -31.93 -5.45
C ASN A 71 2.18 -31.14 -6.39
N LEU A 72 2.36 -31.32 -7.70
CA LEU A 72 1.57 -30.60 -8.69
C LEU A 72 0.11 -30.99 -8.66
N GLU A 73 -0.21 -32.29 -8.74
CA GLU A 73 -1.57 -32.81 -8.90
C GLU A 73 -2.40 -32.66 -7.61
N ASN A 74 -1.82 -33.06 -6.48
CA ASN A 74 -2.57 -33.16 -5.23
C ASN A 74 -2.48 -31.88 -4.37
N HIS A 75 -1.72 -30.87 -4.79
CA HIS A 75 -1.52 -29.65 -4.00
C HIS A 75 -1.62 -28.37 -4.83
N MET A 76 -0.77 -28.19 -5.86
CA MET A 76 -0.71 -26.92 -6.58
C MET A 76 -1.94 -26.71 -7.48
N LYS A 77 -2.34 -27.72 -8.27
CA LYS A 77 -3.51 -27.65 -9.15
C LYS A 77 -4.80 -27.41 -8.38
N PRO A 78 -5.14 -28.14 -7.27
CA PRO A 78 -6.35 -27.86 -6.49
C PRO A 78 -6.42 -26.44 -5.93
N ILE A 79 -5.30 -25.84 -5.53
CA ILE A 79 -5.25 -24.44 -5.12
C ILE A 79 -5.56 -23.53 -6.30
N ALA A 80 -4.91 -23.70 -7.44
CA ALA A 80 -5.15 -22.90 -8.63
C ALA A 80 -6.60 -23.02 -9.13
N GLU A 81 -7.15 -24.24 -9.14
CA GLU A 81 -8.53 -24.52 -9.51
C GLU A 81 -9.52 -23.83 -8.57
N TYR A 82 -9.29 -23.85 -7.25
CA TYR A 82 -10.12 -23.13 -6.29
C TYR A 82 -10.15 -21.61 -6.59
N PHE A 83 -9.02 -21.04 -6.91
CA PHE A 83 -8.95 -19.62 -7.30
C PHE A 83 -9.75 -19.34 -8.57
N MET A 84 -9.64 -20.21 -9.57
CA MET A 84 -10.34 -20.03 -10.85
C MET A 84 -11.84 -20.32 -10.76
N THR A 85 -12.22 -21.40 -10.08
CA THR A 85 -13.61 -21.87 -10.08
C THR A 85 -14.47 -21.19 -9.02
N GLU A 86 -13.95 -21.03 -7.79
CA GLU A 86 -14.72 -20.49 -6.65
C GLU A 86 -14.56 -18.97 -6.53
N LEU A 87 -13.32 -18.46 -6.66
CA LEU A 87 -13.04 -17.02 -6.54
C LEU A 87 -13.11 -16.29 -7.88
N LYS A 88 -13.36 -17.01 -8.99
CA LYS A 88 -13.52 -16.45 -10.32
C LYS A 88 -12.32 -15.62 -10.81
N PHE A 89 -11.11 -16.04 -10.45
CA PHE A 89 -9.90 -15.50 -11.05
C PHE A 89 -9.66 -16.11 -12.44
N SER A 90 -9.10 -15.32 -13.36
CA SER A 90 -8.52 -15.90 -14.58
C SER A 90 -7.20 -16.61 -14.27
N ALA A 91 -6.76 -17.48 -15.15
CA ALA A 91 -5.48 -18.18 -15.02
C ALA A 91 -4.31 -17.18 -14.88
N ALA A 92 -4.29 -16.12 -15.71
CA ALA A 92 -3.29 -15.06 -15.63
C ALA A 92 -3.33 -14.28 -14.31
N GLU A 93 -4.52 -14.05 -13.72
CA GLU A 93 -4.63 -13.45 -12.39
C GLU A 93 -4.03 -14.37 -11.31
N VAL A 94 -4.22 -15.69 -11.41
CA VAL A 94 -3.58 -16.68 -10.50
C VAL A 94 -2.06 -16.65 -10.66
N GLY A 95 -1.56 -16.57 -11.89
CA GLY A 95 -0.14 -16.35 -12.18
C GLY A 95 0.40 -15.08 -11.52
N SER A 96 -0.32 -13.96 -11.64
CA SER A 96 0.03 -12.69 -11.00
C SER A 96 0.04 -12.77 -9.47
N ILE A 97 -0.92 -13.49 -8.87
CA ILE A 97 -0.97 -13.76 -7.42
C ILE A 97 0.26 -14.58 -7.01
N THR A 98 0.59 -15.61 -7.79
CA THR A 98 1.76 -16.46 -7.54
C THR A 98 3.06 -15.67 -7.61
N LEU A 99 3.18 -14.76 -8.56
CA LEU A 99 4.35 -13.88 -8.70
C LEU A 99 4.49 -12.92 -7.48
N LYS A 100 3.39 -12.35 -7.00
CA LYS A 100 3.37 -11.47 -5.83
C LYS A 100 3.62 -12.22 -4.52
N PHE A 101 3.18 -13.46 -4.44
CA PHE A 101 3.23 -14.28 -3.23
C PHE A 101 3.54 -15.75 -3.56
N PRO A 102 4.80 -16.09 -3.92
CA PRO A 102 5.18 -17.45 -4.28
C PRO A 102 4.92 -18.49 -3.17
N ARG A 103 4.89 -18.04 -1.92
CA ARG A 103 4.55 -18.88 -0.76
C ARG A 103 3.08 -19.31 -0.71
N LEU A 104 2.23 -18.87 -1.63
CA LEU A 104 0.84 -19.31 -1.73
C LEU A 104 0.73 -20.84 -1.64
N PHE A 105 1.57 -21.54 -2.39
CA PHE A 105 1.58 -22.99 -2.43
C PHE A 105 2.22 -23.67 -1.20
N SER A 106 2.71 -22.92 -0.22
CA SER A 106 3.14 -23.48 1.06
C SER A 106 1.97 -23.74 2.03
N TYR A 107 0.81 -23.19 1.72
CA TYR A 107 -0.39 -23.32 2.56
C TYR A 107 -1.33 -24.39 2.01
N SER A 108 -2.02 -25.10 2.91
CA SER A 108 -3.07 -26.02 2.51
C SER A 108 -4.27 -25.27 1.92
N LEU A 109 -4.98 -25.91 0.99
CA LEU A 109 -6.24 -25.38 0.46
C LEU A 109 -7.25 -25.09 1.57
N PHE A 110 -7.29 -25.92 2.62
CA PHE A 110 -8.12 -25.70 3.80
C PHE A 110 -7.80 -24.36 4.48
N LYS A 111 -6.52 -24.06 4.74
CA LYS A 111 -6.12 -22.79 5.35
C LYS A 111 -6.51 -21.61 4.47
N ILE A 112 -6.28 -21.71 3.16
CA ILE A 112 -6.64 -20.65 2.21
C ILE A 112 -8.14 -20.38 2.26
N LYS A 113 -8.97 -21.41 2.15
CA LYS A 113 -10.44 -21.31 2.25
C LYS A 113 -10.87 -20.70 3.58
N HIS A 114 -10.26 -21.13 4.67
CA HIS A 114 -10.58 -20.65 6.02
C HIS A 114 -10.29 -19.14 6.16
N VAL A 115 -9.11 -18.67 5.73
CA VAL A 115 -8.76 -17.25 5.80
C VAL A 115 -9.70 -16.40 4.95
N ILE A 116 -10.04 -16.83 3.74
CA ILE A 116 -10.96 -16.09 2.87
C ILE A 116 -12.36 -16.05 3.45
N GLY A 117 -12.84 -17.19 3.97
CA GLY A 117 -14.14 -17.29 4.65
C GLY A 117 -14.20 -16.39 5.89
N PHE A 118 -13.15 -16.40 6.70
CA PHE A 118 -13.00 -15.54 7.86
C PHE A 118 -13.07 -14.05 7.49
N LEU A 119 -12.30 -13.61 6.47
CA LEU A 119 -12.32 -12.21 6.02
C LEU A 119 -13.70 -11.80 5.51
N ARG A 120 -14.37 -12.66 4.75
CA ARG A 120 -15.72 -12.39 4.27
C ARG A 120 -16.74 -12.25 5.40
N TYR A 121 -16.64 -13.10 6.42
CA TYR A 121 -17.53 -13.06 7.57
C TYR A 121 -17.28 -11.84 8.46
N GLU A 122 -16.03 -11.61 8.86
CA GLU A 122 -15.66 -10.51 9.80
C GLU A 122 -15.80 -9.11 9.22
N LEU A 123 -15.74 -8.98 7.89
CA LEU A 123 -15.77 -7.68 7.19
C LEU A 123 -17.01 -7.54 6.29
N GLU A 124 -17.92 -8.49 6.32
CA GLU A 124 -19.11 -8.53 5.47
C GLU A 124 -18.81 -8.31 3.98
N LEU A 125 -17.66 -8.86 3.52
CA LEU A 125 -17.23 -8.66 2.14
C LEU A 125 -18.05 -9.48 1.16
N ASP A 126 -18.53 -8.82 0.11
CA ASP A 126 -19.07 -9.53 -1.03
C ASP A 126 -17.98 -10.32 -1.80
N PRO A 127 -18.35 -11.25 -2.69
CA PRO A 127 -17.36 -12.06 -3.42
C PRO A 127 -16.37 -11.24 -4.24
N ARG A 128 -16.79 -10.08 -4.81
CA ARG A 128 -15.93 -9.20 -5.61
C ARG A 128 -14.92 -8.46 -4.73
N GLN A 129 -15.36 -8.00 -3.57
CA GLN A 129 -14.49 -7.36 -2.59
C GLN A 129 -13.46 -8.35 -2.05
N ALA A 130 -13.87 -9.58 -1.70
CA ALA A 130 -12.96 -10.63 -1.25
C ALA A 130 -11.93 -10.99 -2.35
N LYS A 131 -12.37 -11.13 -3.60
CA LYS A 131 -11.47 -11.31 -4.76
C LYS A 131 -10.45 -10.18 -4.84
N ARG A 132 -10.90 -8.94 -4.73
CA ARG A 132 -10.02 -7.76 -4.78
C ARG A 132 -8.99 -7.76 -3.66
N VAL A 133 -9.39 -8.06 -2.43
CA VAL A 133 -8.49 -8.16 -1.26
C VAL A 133 -7.40 -9.19 -1.52
N VAL A 134 -7.74 -10.39 -1.95
CA VAL A 134 -6.80 -11.46 -2.25
C VAL A 134 -5.86 -11.08 -3.41
N PHE A 135 -6.37 -10.45 -4.45
CA PHE A 135 -5.56 -10.03 -5.61
C PHE A 135 -4.54 -8.94 -5.28
N GLN A 136 -4.95 -7.96 -4.46
CA GLN A 136 -4.09 -6.84 -4.10
C GLN A 136 -3.08 -7.20 -3.00
N ALA A 137 -3.47 -8.03 -2.05
CA ALA A 137 -2.64 -8.42 -0.90
C ALA A 137 -2.69 -9.93 -0.63
N PRO A 138 -2.19 -10.79 -1.55
CA PRO A 138 -2.23 -12.23 -1.36
C PRO A 138 -1.50 -12.71 -0.10
N GLN A 139 -0.60 -11.89 0.46
CA GLN A 139 0.09 -12.16 1.72
C GLN A 139 -0.87 -12.34 2.91
N VAL A 140 -2.10 -11.82 2.83
CA VAL A 140 -3.14 -12.01 3.84
C VAL A 140 -3.45 -13.49 4.07
N LEU A 141 -3.32 -14.32 3.03
CA LEU A 141 -3.53 -15.77 3.10
C LEU A 141 -2.51 -16.50 3.99
N GLY A 142 -1.36 -15.85 4.22
CA GLY A 142 -0.32 -16.36 5.11
C GLY A 142 -0.55 -16.02 6.58
N LEU A 143 -1.44 -15.09 6.90
CA LEU A 143 -1.69 -14.66 8.26
C LEU A 143 -2.49 -15.71 9.05
N GLY A 144 -2.27 -15.74 10.36
CA GLY A 144 -3.09 -16.51 11.27
C GLY A 144 -4.37 -15.78 11.63
N GLU A 145 -5.44 -16.51 11.93
CA GLU A 145 -6.73 -15.94 12.31
C GLU A 145 -6.63 -15.01 13.52
N SER A 146 -5.90 -15.41 14.57
CA SER A 146 -5.67 -14.58 15.76
C SER A 146 -5.03 -13.24 15.43
N SER A 147 -4.00 -13.24 14.58
CA SER A 147 -3.33 -12.02 14.13
C SER A 147 -4.24 -11.15 13.27
N LEU A 148 -5.07 -11.74 12.41
CA LEU A 148 -6.07 -11.00 11.65
C LEU A 148 -7.10 -10.36 12.58
N LYS A 149 -7.68 -11.13 13.51
CA LYS A 149 -8.64 -10.61 14.51
C LYS A 149 -8.08 -9.45 15.31
N GLU A 150 -6.85 -9.58 15.78
CA GLU A 150 -6.16 -8.54 16.54
C GLU A 150 -6.05 -7.23 15.73
N LYS A 151 -5.61 -7.33 14.47
CA LYS A 151 -5.46 -6.18 13.57
C LYS A 151 -6.79 -5.53 13.21
N LEU A 152 -7.82 -6.32 12.93
CA LEU A 152 -9.16 -5.82 12.65
C LEU A 152 -9.75 -5.09 13.86
N ARG A 153 -9.63 -5.67 15.06
CA ARG A 153 -10.05 -5.03 16.31
C ARG A 153 -9.28 -3.73 16.57
N PHE A 154 -7.95 -3.75 16.37
CA PHE A 154 -7.11 -2.57 16.54
C PHE A 154 -7.57 -1.43 15.63
N LEU A 155 -7.71 -1.67 14.33
CA LEU A 155 -8.16 -0.64 13.38
C LEU A 155 -9.55 -0.14 13.73
N ARG A 156 -10.48 -1.04 14.03
CA ARG A 156 -11.85 -0.71 14.39
C ARG A 156 -11.92 0.15 15.64
N SER A 157 -11.24 -0.23 16.72
CA SER A 157 -11.28 0.47 17.99
C SER A 157 -10.53 1.82 17.95
N ARG A 158 -9.42 1.91 17.21
CA ARG A 158 -8.62 3.15 17.14
C ARG A 158 -9.21 4.22 16.26
N LEU A 159 -10.03 3.82 15.27
CA LEU A 159 -10.66 4.74 14.32
C LEU A 159 -12.17 4.82 14.49
N ASP A 160 -12.74 4.14 15.49
CA ASP A 160 -14.18 4.03 15.72
C ASP A 160 -14.96 3.65 14.44
N LEU A 161 -14.49 2.60 13.75
CA LEU A 161 -15.09 2.16 12.50
C LEU A 161 -16.22 1.18 12.75
N THR A 162 -17.31 1.28 11.97
CA THR A 162 -18.27 0.17 11.84
C THR A 162 -17.65 -1.01 11.08
N VAL A 163 -18.32 -2.15 11.02
CA VAL A 163 -17.84 -3.31 10.25
C VAL A 163 -17.78 -2.99 8.77
N GLU A 164 -18.81 -2.33 8.25
CA GLU A 164 -18.91 -1.93 6.85
C GLU A 164 -17.81 -0.92 6.49
N GLU A 165 -17.55 0.07 7.35
CA GLU A 165 -16.48 1.06 7.15
C GLU A 165 -15.11 0.39 7.14
N LEU A 166 -14.85 -0.55 8.06
CA LEU A 166 -13.62 -1.33 8.06
C LEU A 166 -13.50 -2.19 6.79
N GLY A 167 -14.59 -2.81 6.35
CA GLY A 167 -14.67 -3.53 5.06
C GLY A 167 -14.31 -2.62 3.88
N LEU A 168 -14.85 -1.40 3.83
CA LEU A 168 -14.51 -0.40 2.80
C LEU A 168 -13.03 0.01 2.84
N VAL A 169 -12.48 0.28 4.01
CA VAL A 169 -11.05 0.61 4.20
C VAL A 169 -10.17 -0.51 3.66
N LEU A 170 -10.45 -1.75 4.06
CA LEU A 170 -9.65 -2.91 3.64
C LEU A 170 -9.88 -3.31 2.19
N SER A 171 -11.05 -3.05 1.62
CA SER A 171 -11.27 -3.25 0.17
C SER A 171 -10.47 -2.25 -0.69
N LYS A 172 -10.24 -1.03 -0.18
CA LYS A 172 -9.39 -0.02 -0.84
C LYS A 172 -7.90 -0.29 -0.61
N MET A 173 -7.51 -0.76 0.57
CA MET A 173 -6.12 -1.02 0.96
C MET A 173 -5.97 -2.30 1.79
N PRO A 174 -6.04 -3.47 1.17
CA PRO A 174 -5.94 -4.76 1.87
C PRO A 174 -4.61 -4.98 2.59
N THR A 175 -3.54 -4.35 2.12
CA THR A 175 -2.20 -4.46 2.72
C THR A 175 -2.12 -3.92 4.15
N LEU A 176 -3.12 -3.17 4.63
CA LEU A 176 -3.16 -2.69 6.02
C LEU A 176 -3.06 -3.83 7.04
N VAL A 177 -3.75 -4.94 6.80
CA VAL A 177 -3.68 -6.10 7.70
C VAL A 177 -2.35 -6.84 7.65
N CYS A 178 -1.50 -6.54 6.69
CA CYS A 178 -0.13 -7.06 6.61
C CYS A 178 0.88 -6.21 7.38
N LEU A 179 0.49 -4.98 7.79
CA LEU A 179 1.36 -4.10 8.58
C LEU A 179 1.39 -4.53 10.05
N GLY A 180 2.51 -4.26 10.72
CA GLY A 180 2.64 -4.46 12.16
C GLY A 180 1.86 -3.40 12.93
N ILE A 181 1.17 -3.78 14.01
CA ILE A 181 0.45 -2.84 14.87
C ILE A 181 1.45 -1.88 15.51
N GLU A 182 2.35 -2.40 16.35
CA GLU A 182 3.28 -1.59 17.15
C GLU A 182 4.35 -0.89 16.29
N THR A 183 4.80 -1.54 15.23
CA THR A 183 5.90 -1.04 14.39
C THR A 183 5.47 -0.10 13.28
N SER A 184 4.18 -0.06 12.95
CA SER A 184 3.70 0.70 11.78
C SER A 184 2.36 1.41 12.01
N LEU A 185 1.30 0.70 12.36
CA LEU A 185 -0.05 1.29 12.42
C LEU A 185 -0.20 2.25 13.60
N ALA A 186 0.15 1.82 14.82
CA ALA A 186 -0.03 2.61 16.03
C ALA A 186 0.76 3.94 15.99
N PRO A 187 2.06 3.96 15.64
CA PRO A 187 2.80 5.22 15.56
C PRO A 187 2.23 6.21 14.56
N LYS A 188 1.72 5.71 13.41
CA LYS A 188 1.11 6.58 12.39
C LYS A 188 -0.20 7.19 12.87
N LEU A 189 -1.06 6.37 13.50
CA LEU A 189 -2.35 6.87 14.02
C LEU A 189 -2.17 7.87 15.14
N VAL A 190 -1.21 7.64 16.05
CA VAL A 190 -0.86 8.58 17.13
C VAL A 190 -0.39 9.91 16.53
N TYR A 191 0.61 9.87 15.64
CA TYR A 191 1.15 11.08 15.01
C TYR A 191 0.09 11.86 14.22
N LEU A 192 -0.72 11.18 13.42
CA LEU A 192 -1.79 11.82 12.65
C LEU A 192 -2.83 12.46 13.56
N LYS A 193 -3.23 11.77 14.62
CA LYS A 193 -4.18 12.32 15.61
C LYS A 193 -3.62 13.58 16.26
N GLU A 194 -2.40 13.55 16.78
CA GLU A 194 -1.74 14.69 17.40
C GLU A 194 -1.60 15.87 16.44
N SER A 195 -1.19 15.62 15.19
CA SER A 195 -1.06 16.68 14.19
C SER A 195 -2.39 17.32 13.81
N LEU A 196 -3.49 16.57 13.81
CA LEU A 196 -4.83 17.05 13.49
C LEU A 196 -5.50 17.77 14.67
N LEU A 197 -5.12 17.45 15.92
CA LEU A 197 -5.59 18.16 17.13
C LEU A 197 -5.17 19.63 17.14
N LEU A 198 -4.11 20.02 16.42
CA LEU A 198 -3.71 21.42 16.23
C LEU A 198 -4.79 22.24 15.51
N GLU A 199 -5.65 21.59 14.71
CA GLU A 199 -6.74 22.26 13.99
C GLU A 199 -8.06 22.32 14.78
N GLN A 200 -8.42 21.19 15.41
CA GLN A 200 -9.70 21.05 16.10
C GLN A 200 -9.54 20.14 17.35
N PRO A 201 -9.50 20.69 18.57
CA PRO A 201 -9.11 19.99 19.78
C PRO A 201 -9.98 18.79 20.22
N LEU A 202 -11.10 18.50 19.56
CA LEU A 202 -12.07 17.48 20.00
C LEU A 202 -12.56 16.54 18.90
N ASN A 203 -11.87 16.43 17.74
CA ASN A 203 -12.47 15.74 16.59
C ASN A 203 -11.77 14.46 16.19
N ASP A 204 -11.99 13.35 16.93
CA ASP A 204 -11.62 12.00 16.50
C ASP A 204 -12.26 11.61 15.15
N GLN A 205 -13.39 12.25 14.81
CA GLN A 205 -14.08 12.08 13.56
C GLN A 205 -13.25 12.51 12.36
N LEU A 206 -12.43 13.57 12.47
CA LEU A 206 -11.60 14.05 11.37
C LEU A 206 -10.57 13.00 10.92
N LEU A 207 -9.92 12.31 11.87
CA LEU A 207 -8.98 11.23 11.53
C LEU A 207 -9.70 10.06 10.86
N LYS A 208 -10.87 9.68 11.38
CA LYS A 208 -11.73 8.66 10.78
C LYS A 208 -12.06 9.01 9.32
N ASP A 209 -12.55 10.23 9.07
CA ASP A 209 -12.93 10.69 7.73
C ASP A 209 -11.75 10.70 6.76
N ILE A 210 -10.57 11.12 7.22
CA ILE A 210 -9.33 11.10 6.46
C ILE A 210 -8.98 9.66 6.03
N ILE A 211 -9.05 8.70 6.97
CA ILE A 211 -8.71 7.31 6.68
C ILE A 211 -9.78 6.64 5.79
N LEU A 212 -11.05 6.90 6.01
CA LEU A 212 -12.13 6.42 5.12
C LEU A 212 -11.98 6.93 3.69
N LYS A 213 -11.60 8.20 3.55
CA LYS A 213 -11.35 8.83 2.25
C LYS A 213 -10.12 8.23 1.58
N GLN A 214 -9.00 8.11 2.31
CA GLN A 214 -7.70 7.68 1.78
C GLN A 214 -6.95 6.72 2.71
N PRO A 215 -7.33 5.45 2.76
CA PRO A 215 -6.66 4.45 3.60
C PRO A 215 -5.16 4.29 3.28
N SER A 216 -4.77 4.56 2.02
CA SER A 216 -3.38 4.47 1.56
C SER A 216 -2.41 5.39 2.33
N LEU A 217 -2.92 6.39 3.06
CA LEU A 217 -2.13 7.23 3.96
C LEU A 217 -1.34 6.37 4.96
N LEU A 218 -1.96 5.34 5.52
CA LEU A 218 -1.31 4.43 6.47
C LEU A 218 -0.25 3.50 5.84
N GLY A 219 -0.22 3.41 4.51
CA GLY A 219 0.77 2.63 3.77
C GLY A 219 2.12 3.34 3.59
N TYR A 220 2.14 4.65 3.70
CA TYR A 220 3.39 5.41 3.53
C TYR A 220 4.29 5.35 4.76
N SER A 221 5.59 5.58 4.55
CA SER A 221 6.56 5.68 5.64
C SER A 221 6.24 6.87 6.55
N LEU A 222 6.18 6.63 7.87
CA LEU A 222 5.96 7.68 8.85
C LEU A 222 7.05 8.75 8.76
N ASN A 223 8.32 8.34 8.99
CA ASN A 223 9.47 9.25 9.03
C ASN A 223 9.88 9.75 7.64
N GLY A 224 9.75 8.91 6.59
CA GLY A 224 10.20 9.24 5.25
C GLY A 224 9.19 10.03 4.43
N ARG A 225 7.90 10.08 4.82
CA ARG A 225 6.90 10.76 3.99
C ARG A 225 5.79 11.47 4.77
N ILE A 226 5.19 10.83 5.78
CA ILE A 226 4.04 11.43 6.49
C ILE A 226 4.51 12.66 7.28
N ILE A 227 5.51 12.48 8.15
CA ILE A 227 6.04 13.56 8.99
C ILE A 227 6.56 14.74 8.16
N PRO A 228 7.47 14.55 7.18
CA PRO A 228 8.00 15.67 6.41
C PRO A 228 6.91 16.47 5.67
N ARG A 229 5.93 15.78 5.09
CA ARG A 229 4.85 16.46 4.37
C ARG A 229 3.87 17.17 5.30
N MET A 230 3.60 16.57 6.46
CA MET A 230 2.75 17.20 7.47
C MET A 230 3.40 18.49 7.99
N GLN A 231 4.71 18.47 8.29
CA GLN A 231 5.47 19.65 8.70
C GLN A 231 5.42 20.76 7.65
N GLN A 232 5.65 20.42 6.38
CA GLN A 232 5.56 21.39 5.28
C GLN A 232 4.16 21.98 5.13
N LEU A 233 3.09 21.22 5.38
CA LEU A 233 1.72 21.76 5.40
C LEU A 233 1.54 22.77 6.53
N ILE A 234 2.02 22.44 7.74
CA ILE A 234 1.93 23.31 8.92
C ILE A 234 2.74 24.59 8.70
N GLU A 235 3.99 24.50 8.24
CA GLU A 235 4.85 25.65 7.90
C GLU A 235 4.22 26.55 6.84
N ALA A 236 3.59 25.93 5.82
CA ALA A 236 2.84 26.63 4.79
C ALA A 236 1.49 27.17 5.26
N ARG A 237 1.13 26.97 6.53
CA ARG A 237 -0.19 27.29 7.11
C ARG A 237 -1.37 26.69 6.33
N ILE A 238 -1.14 25.56 5.66
CA ILE A 238 -2.17 24.77 5.00
C ILE A 238 -2.67 23.75 6.00
N SER A 239 -4.00 23.59 6.07
CA SER A 239 -4.64 22.62 6.96
C SER A 239 -3.97 21.24 6.87
N PRO A 240 -3.53 20.64 8.01
CA PRO A 240 -3.01 19.27 8.06
C PRO A 240 -3.95 18.23 7.44
N SER A 241 -5.26 18.45 7.46
CA SER A 241 -6.25 17.58 6.81
C SER A 241 -6.04 17.46 5.29
N LYS A 242 -5.39 18.43 4.66
CA LYS A 242 -5.01 18.39 3.23
C LYS A 242 -3.91 17.38 2.89
N ILE A 243 -3.34 16.68 3.90
CA ILE A 243 -2.40 15.58 3.69
C ILE A 243 -2.97 14.53 2.72
N THR A 244 -4.28 14.30 2.73
CA THR A 244 -4.95 13.39 1.81
C THR A 244 -4.71 13.75 0.33
N VAL A 245 -4.57 15.02 0.00
CA VAL A 245 -4.24 15.47 -1.36
C VAL A 245 -2.74 15.31 -1.62
N GLY A 246 -1.90 15.74 -0.69
CA GLY A 246 -0.45 15.81 -0.88
C GLY A 246 0.27 14.47 -0.78
N ILE A 247 -0.23 13.51 0.03
CA ILE A 247 0.54 12.32 0.39
C ILE A 247 0.90 11.41 -0.79
N SER A 248 0.03 11.32 -1.80
CA SER A 248 0.22 10.45 -2.97
C SER A 248 1.04 11.09 -4.09
N LEU A 249 1.19 12.42 -4.07
CA LEU A 249 1.89 13.15 -5.13
C LEU A 249 3.39 12.80 -5.15
N PRO A 250 4.03 12.69 -6.32
CA PRO A 250 5.48 12.74 -6.42
C PRO A 250 6.02 14.04 -5.84
N GLU A 251 7.29 14.06 -5.37
CA GLU A 251 7.85 15.21 -4.65
C GLU A 251 7.74 16.53 -5.42
N ALA A 252 8.14 16.54 -6.69
CA ALA A 252 8.07 17.75 -7.52
C ALA A 252 6.62 18.29 -7.64
N ARG A 253 5.63 17.40 -7.82
CA ARG A 253 4.22 17.79 -7.89
C ARG A 253 3.68 18.24 -6.53
N PHE A 254 4.17 17.64 -5.44
CA PHE A 254 3.79 18.07 -4.11
C PHE A 254 4.28 19.49 -3.84
N GLN A 255 5.52 19.83 -4.16
CA GLN A 255 6.07 21.18 -4.00
C GLN A 255 5.31 22.21 -4.85
N GLN A 256 5.00 21.87 -6.11
CA GLN A 256 4.20 22.73 -6.98
C GLN A 256 2.78 22.95 -6.43
N TRP A 257 2.15 21.88 -5.93
CA TRP A 257 0.82 21.98 -5.32
C TRP A 257 0.86 22.80 -4.02
N LEU A 258 1.89 22.63 -3.19
CA LEU A 258 2.10 23.39 -1.96
C LEU A 258 2.20 24.89 -2.25
N SER A 259 3.08 25.28 -3.16
CA SER A 259 3.29 26.69 -3.57
C SER A 259 2.01 27.30 -4.16
N SER A 260 1.29 26.56 -5.02
CA SER A 260 0.03 27.05 -5.61
C SER A 260 -1.08 27.20 -4.55
N SER A 261 -1.10 26.37 -3.53
CA SER A 261 -2.06 26.44 -2.45
C SER A 261 -1.78 27.60 -1.50
N GLN A 262 -0.50 27.91 -1.25
CA GLN A 262 -0.09 29.11 -0.52
C GLN A 262 -0.50 30.38 -1.27
N SER A 263 -0.21 30.45 -2.59
CA SER A 263 -0.58 31.59 -3.43
C SER A 263 -2.09 31.83 -3.45
N LYS A 264 -2.90 30.77 -3.60
CA LYS A 264 -4.37 30.89 -3.54
C LYS A 264 -4.86 31.41 -2.21
N ARG A 265 -4.28 30.94 -1.09
CA ARG A 265 -4.64 31.41 0.25
C ARG A 265 -4.25 32.87 0.45
N MET A 266 -3.10 33.27 -0.02
CA MET A 266 -2.66 34.65 -0.01
C MET A 266 -3.60 35.56 -0.80
N MET A 267 -3.98 35.16 -2.03
CA MET A 267 -4.98 35.88 -2.83
C MET A 267 -6.33 35.99 -2.14
N GLN A 268 -6.83 34.89 -1.54
CA GLN A 268 -8.09 34.90 -0.79
C GLN A 268 -8.04 35.87 0.42
N ALA A 269 -6.91 35.91 1.14
CA ALA A 269 -6.72 36.84 2.23
C ALA A 269 -6.72 38.30 1.75
N MET A 270 -6.13 38.56 0.58
CA MET A 270 -6.14 39.91 -0.04
C MET A 270 -7.53 40.34 -0.52
N HIS A 271 -8.39 39.43 -0.98
CA HIS A 271 -9.76 39.74 -1.44
C HIS A 271 -10.80 39.81 -0.30
N ALA A 272 -10.45 39.39 0.92
CA ALA A 272 -11.38 39.37 2.06
C ALA A 272 -11.45 40.69 2.82
N HIS A 273 -11.50 41.83 2.13
CA HIS A 273 -11.61 43.19 2.73
C HIS A 273 -10.67 43.48 3.95
N ALA A 274 -9.57 42.74 4.04
CA ALA A 274 -8.55 42.95 5.06
C ALA A 274 -7.72 44.19 4.67
N THR A 275 -7.43 45.05 5.65
CA THR A 275 -6.47 46.16 5.44
C THR A 275 -5.10 45.58 5.06
N PRO A 276 -4.27 46.30 4.28
CA PRO A 276 -2.90 45.85 3.96
C PRO A 276 -2.11 45.38 5.18
N SER A 277 -2.22 46.07 6.30
CA SER A 277 -1.60 45.71 7.58
C SER A 277 -2.10 44.39 8.13
N GLU A 278 -3.42 44.10 8.03
CA GLU A 278 -3.96 42.78 8.41
C GLU A 278 -3.47 41.64 7.49
N VAL A 279 -3.29 41.90 6.20
CA VAL A 279 -2.72 40.92 5.26
C VAL A 279 -1.26 40.63 5.60
N LEU A 280 -0.45 41.67 5.84
CA LEU A 280 0.95 41.53 6.24
C LEU A 280 1.08 40.77 7.57
N ARG A 281 0.25 41.06 8.56
CA ARG A 281 0.22 40.37 9.83
C ARG A 281 -0.18 38.90 9.70
N ARG A 282 -1.25 38.58 8.94
CA ARG A 282 -1.80 37.21 8.82
C ARG A 282 -1.04 36.31 7.87
N VAL A 283 -0.47 36.87 6.81
CA VAL A 283 0.14 36.08 5.70
C VAL A 283 1.65 36.04 5.83
N LEU A 284 2.28 37.17 6.18
CA LEU A 284 3.73 37.32 6.20
C LEU A 284 4.33 37.32 7.61
N ASN A 285 3.50 37.21 8.66
CA ASN A 285 3.92 37.20 10.08
C ASN A 285 4.64 38.48 10.53
N PHE A 286 4.33 39.64 9.97
CA PHE A 286 4.88 40.87 10.45
C PHE A 286 4.41 41.14 11.88
N THR A 287 5.32 41.56 12.74
CA THR A 287 5.02 42.04 14.11
C THR A 287 4.40 43.42 14.05
N ASP A 288 3.77 43.84 15.13
CA ASP A 288 3.19 45.19 15.20
C ASP A 288 4.27 46.27 15.00
N ASP A 289 5.47 46.09 15.57
CA ASP A 289 6.60 47.01 15.44
C ASP A 289 7.09 47.09 13.97
N GLU A 290 7.11 45.99 13.24
CA GLU A 290 7.47 45.95 11.81
C GLU A 290 6.41 46.63 10.93
N LEU A 291 5.14 46.50 11.29
CA LEU A 291 4.03 47.15 10.61
C LEU A 291 4.05 48.66 10.83
N ASP A 292 4.34 49.12 12.04
CA ASP A 292 4.45 50.55 12.39
C ASP A 292 5.64 51.21 11.63
N MET A 293 6.73 50.48 11.43
CA MET A 293 7.83 50.94 10.57
C MET A 293 7.41 51.11 9.12
N ILE A 294 6.68 50.17 8.55
CA ILE A 294 6.17 50.21 7.18
C ILE A 294 5.18 51.36 6.99
N ASP A 295 4.29 51.55 7.92
CA ASP A 295 3.30 52.63 7.88
C ASP A 295 3.93 54.02 8.07
N SER A 296 5.09 54.13 8.75
CA SER A 296 5.85 55.37 8.92
C SER A 296 6.70 55.72 7.68
N GLU A 297 7.17 54.74 6.92
CA GLU A 297 8.00 54.96 5.71
C GLU A 297 7.17 55.04 4.42
N THR A 298 5.98 54.45 4.39
CA THR A 298 5.14 54.37 3.18
C THR A 298 3.81 55.10 3.42
N THR A 299 3.68 56.29 2.85
CA THR A 299 2.36 56.91 2.64
C THR A 299 1.60 55.97 1.70
N LEU A 300 0.73 55.15 2.23
CA LEU A 300 -0.11 54.13 1.54
C LEU A 300 -1.02 54.70 0.44
N ALA A 301 -0.85 55.97 0.05
CA ALA A 301 -1.57 56.61 -1.04
C ALA A 301 -1.20 56.14 -2.45
N SER A 302 -0.19 55.26 -2.64
CA SER A 302 0.28 54.80 -3.94
C SER A 302 -0.10 53.37 -4.33
N TRP A 303 -0.91 52.67 -3.52
CA TRP A 303 -1.36 51.27 -3.79
C TRP A 303 -2.78 51.16 -4.33
N THR A 304 -3.34 52.21 -4.85
CA THR A 304 -4.49 52.11 -5.73
C THR A 304 -4.01 51.72 -7.14
N ILE A 305 -4.02 50.44 -7.40
CA ILE A 305 -3.82 49.85 -8.72
C ILE A 305 -4.99 50.32 -9.59
N SER A 306 -4.69 51.15 -10.57
CA SER A 306 -5.54 51.41 -11.72
C SER A 306 -5.81 50.12 -12.51
#